data_11b0bad283706e1ff50179dc3411a3a7
#
_entry.id   11b0bad283706e1ff50179dc3411a3a7
#
_cell.length_a   1.000
_cell.length_b   1.000
_cell.length_c   1.000
_cell.angle_alpha   90.00
_cell.angle_beta   90.00
_cell.angle_gamma   90.00
#
_symmetry.space_group_name_H-M   'P 1'
#
loop_
_entity.id
_entity.type
_entity.pdbx_description
1 polymer ?
#
loop_
_entity_poly.entity_id
_entity_poly.type
_entity_poly.pdbx_seq_one_letter_code
_entity_poly.pdbx_strand_id
1 'polypeptide(L)'
;NVLETGDMVRVLEIKATASDLETDVRLALRKLQAATTLRGFRPGRVPIKMIRRMRGEDVKNEIVDNLTKEVFEDMVKSSDQYRLLGTPREIRRDYELDEDLLVQVEFYVVPQVELQDVTGQVLEIPVSGEITERVVEFFIRRRMSRHLANRPLEEGEKIGEDAVGMLDQVEYRVTEVDSVTGLVLIGSESKNENFDFGGAEGLDPEAGHVHRTAFTGRIVGDKVNLSDTEDESLQSADTEKKSYFQAEILEARRFECPEIDDGWATIVSEKEVNTAEELQGWAREYLSNFFEEHSKYVLDFQFINRMQVLHPFNFSTSFAEEMRGNLLGKWGNDPNALQYLQDYMAHLRWLILLEAIEGQIELDSSEEVDPISDNETKPEVDSEIVAESEGLRSNPLTAHLLEQFEVSEIPVPEDGMMHLIAKNL
;
A
#
# COMPACT_ATOMS: atom_id res chain seq x y z
N ASN A 1 -10.53 29.35 21.92
CA ASN A 1 -11.49 29.33 20.79
C ASN A 1 -10.98 28.38 19.71
N VAL A 2 -11.89 27.55 19.18
CA VAL A 2 -11.60 26.72 18.01
C VAL A 2 -12.12 27.43 16.77
N LEU A 3 -11.26 27.60 15.78
CA LEU A 3 -11.57 28.21 14.49
C LEU A 3 -11.64 27.09 13.44
N GLU A 4 -12.71 27.05 12.68
CA GLU A 4 -12.83 26.13 11.54
C GLU A 4 -12.22 26.78 10.31
N THR A 5 -11.18 26.11 9.75
CA THR A 5 -10.45 26.62 8.58
C THR A 5 -10.65 25.75 7.33
N GLY A 6 -11.52 24.75 7.41
CA GLY A 6 -11.85 23.80 6.35
C GLY A 6 -12.59 22.61 6.92
N ASP A 7 -12.96 21.65 6.07
CA ASP A 7 -13.76 20.48 6.48
C ASP A 7 -13.08 19.64 7.57
N MET A 8 -11.77 19.50 7.52
CA MET A 8 -10.98 18.67 8.44
C MET A 8 -10.03 19.46 9.32
N VAL A 9 -9.70 20.70 8.97
CA VAL A 9 -8.69 21.50 9.68
C VAL A 9 -9.34 22.36 10.74
N ARG A 10 -8.78 22.28 11.94
CA ARG A 10 -9.17 23.13 13.07
C ARG A 10 -7.97 23.83 13.63
N VAL A 11 -8.15 25.04 14.07
CA VAL A 11 -7.10 25.83 14.77
C VAL A 11 -7.59 26.18 16.15
N LEU A 12 -6.97 25.64 17.17
CA LEU A 12 -7.18 26.04 18.55
C LEU A 12 -6.36 27.31 18.82
N GLU A 13 -7.04 28.41 19.06
CA GLU A 13 -6.42 29.66 19.49
C GLU A 13 -6.50 29.79 21.02
N ILE A 14 -5.33 29.80 21.67
CA ILE A 14 -5.15 29.94 23.10
C ILE A 14 -4.66 31.36 23.38
N LYS A 15 -5.40 32.12 24.20
CA LYS A 15 -5.04 33.47 24.65
C LYS A 15 -5.06 33.51 26.17
N ALA A 16 -4.00 34.05 26.75
CA ALA A 16 -3.92 34.33 28.17
C ALA A 16 -3.28 35.70 28.39
N THR A 17 -3.81 36.45 29.36
CA THR A 17 -3.21 37.75 29.69
C THR A 17 -1.99 37.57 30.57
N ALA A 18 -1.09 38.55 30.56
CA ALA A 18 0.09 38.57 31.45
C ALA A 18 -0.31 38.35 32.92
N SER A 19 -1.47 38.89 33.34
CA SER A 19 -1.97 38.71 34.69
C SER A 19 -2.38 37.29 35.03
N ASP A 20 -2.93 36.55 34.04
CA ASP A 20 -3.32 35.15 34.22
C ASP A 20 -2.08 34.27 34.42
N LEU A 21 -1.01 34.58 33.71
CA LEU A 21 0.25 33.83 33.71
C LEU A 21 1.23 34.19 34.85
N GLU A 22 0.98 35.30 35.58
CA GLU A 22 1.91 35.81 36.62
C GLU A 22 2.25 34.74 37.67
N THR A 23 1.25 33.93 38.06
CA THR A 23 1.48 32.90 39.08
C THR A 23 2.36 31.79 38.56
N ASP A 24 2.15 31.33 37.31
CA ASP A 24 2.92 30.25 36.69
C ASP A 24 4.34 30.67 36.40
N VAL A 25 4.55 31.91 35.88
CA VAL A 25 5.86 32.51 35.70
C VAL A 25 6.65 32.55 37.02
N ARG A 26 6.00 32.98 38.11
CA ARG A 26 6.61 33.05 39.43
C ARG A 26 6.97 31.68 39.99
N LEU A 27 6.11 30.67 39.79
CA LEU A 27 6.36 29.29 40.24
C LEU A 27 7.49 28.65 39.43
N ALA A 28 7.51 28.80 38.11
CA ALA A 28 8.56 28.27 37.24
C ALA A 28 9.94 28.90 37.54
N LEU A 29 9.98 30.24 37.72
CA LEU A 29 11.20 30.91 38.12
C LEU A 29 11.72 30.44 39.49
N ARG A 30 10.85 30.20 40.48
CA ARG A 30 11.23 29.65 41.79
C ARG A 30 11.75 28.22 41.70
N LYS A 31 11.13 27.39 40.89
CA LYS A 31 11.56 26.00 40.62
C LYS A 31 12.96 25.98 40.03
N LEU A 32 13.20 26.81 39.02
CA LEU A 32 14.53 26.96 38.41
C LEU A 32 15.54 27.57 39.38
N GLN A 33 15.15 28.52 40.22
CA GLN A 33 16.02 29.10 41.26
C GLN A 33 16.51 28.00 42.23
N ALA A 34 15.61 27.12 42.67
CA ALA A 34 15.95 26.02 43.59
C ALA A 34 16.93 25.03 42.97
N ALA A 35 16.78 24.75 41.67
CA ALA A 35 17.59 23.80 40.91
C ALA A 35 18.93 24.41 40.41
N THR A 36 19.06 25.72 40.36
CA THR A 36 20.25 26.38 39.78
C THR A 36 21.38 26.50 40.76
N THR A 37 22.55 26.01 40.37
CA THR A 37 23.82 26.21 41.06
C THR A 37 24.69 27.12 40.21
N LEU A 38 25.09 28.29 40.75
CA LEU A 38 25.93 29.26 40.07
C LEU A 38 27.14 29.62 40.93
N ARG A 39 28.34 29.72 40.32
CA ARG A 39 29.58 30.08 41.02
C ARG A 39 29.44 31.46 41.66
N GLY A 40 29.68 31.54 42.95
CA GLY A 40 29.53 32.76 43.74
C GLY A 40 28.19 32.89 44.47
N PHE A 41 27.28 31.96 44.32
CA PHE A 41 26.00 31.90 45.03
C PHE A 41 25.83 30.57 45.74
N ARG A 42 25.18 30.59 46.89
CA ARG A 42 24.74 29.32 47.54
C ARG A 42 23.65 28.65 46.67
N PRO A 43 23.63 27.32 46.51
CA PRO A 43 22.61 26.61 45.79
C PRO A 43 21.20 27.06 46.23
N GLY A 44 20.33 27.36 45.24
CA GLY A 44 18.98 27.85 45.48
C GLY A 44 18.85 29.32 45.92
N ARG A 45 19.95 30.10 45.99
CA ARG A 45 19.95 31.51 46.42
C ARG A 45 20.37 32.49 45.31
N VAL A 46 20.37 32.08 44.08
CA VAL A 46 20.60 32.95 42.93
C VAL A 46 19.45 33.96 42.81
N PRO A 47 19.70 35.29 42.67
CA PRO A 47 18.60 36.25 42.50
C PRO A 47 17.69 35.93 41.33
N ILE A 48 16.35 36.01 41.52
CA ILE A 48 15.35 35.70 40.50
C ILE A 48 15.57 36.47 39.20
N LYS A 49 15.99 37.76 39.28
CA LYS A 49 16.32 38.56 38.09
C LYS A 49 17.44 37.94 37.26
N MET A 50 18.41 37.28 37.92
CA MET A 50 19.51 36.61 37.24
C MET A 50 19.06 35.30 36.63
N ILE A 51 18.21 34.51 37.33
CA ILE A 51 17.59 33.30 36.79
C ILE A 51 16.80 33.66 35.53
N ARG A 52 15.94 34.68 35.60
CA ARG A 52 15.15 35.16 34.47
C ARG A 52 16.02 35.53 33.26
N ARG A 53 17.14 36.22 33.48
CA ARG A 53 18.05 36.57 32.39
C ARG A 53 18.77 35.36 31.76
N MET A 54 19.07 34.35 32.57
CA MET A 54 19.81 33.16 32.12
C MET A 54 18.92 32.05 31.54
N ARG A 55 17.72 31.91 32.06
CA ARG A 55 16.81 30.79 31.80
C ARG A 55 15.38 31.26 31.48
N GLY A 56 15.19 32.52 31.09
CA GLY A 56 13.88 33.06 30.76
C GLY A 56 13.22 32.34 29.60
N GLU A 57 13.99 31.92 28.61
CA GLU A 57 13.48 31.14 27.49
C GLU A 57 12.93 29.76 27.93
N ASP A 58 13.63 29.10 28.84
CA ASP A 58 13.17 27.81 29.39
C ASP A 58 11.83 27.99 30.12
N VAL A 59 11.68 29.09 30.86
CA VAL A 59 10.44 29.42 31.56
C VAL A 59 9.29 29.69 30.57
N LYS A 60 9.57 30.47 29.51
CA LYS A 60 8.58 30.74 28.46
C LYS A 60 8.08 29.42 27.85
N ASN A 61 9.01 28.56 27.43
CA ASN A 61 8.68 27.27 26.82
C ASN A 61 7.88 26.38 27.80
N GLU A 62 8.33 26.22 29.06
CA GLU A 62 7.63 25.41 30.08
C GLU A 62 6.18 25.89 30.28
N ILE A 63 5.94 27.20 30.33
CA ILE A 63 4.59 27.76 30.52
C ILE A 63 3.72 27.51 29.31
N VAL A 64 4.25 27.82 28.11
CA VAL A 64 3.48 27.64 26.87
C VAL A 64 3.14 26.18 26.65
N ASP A 65 4.12 25.27 26.78
CA ASP A 65 3.94 23.85 26.55
C ASP A 65 2.93 23.24 27.52
N ASN A 66 3.01 23.60 28.82
CA ASN A 66 2.07 23.11 29.83
C ASN A 66 0.64 23.62 29.59
N LEU A 67 0.49 24.93 29.33
CA LEU A 67 -0.82 25.53 29.08
C LEU A 67 -1.43 25.00 27.80
N THR A 68 -0.64 24.88 26.73
CA THR A 68 -1.11 24.34 25.44
C THR A 68 -1.60 22.90 25.60
N LYS A 69 -0.83 22.07 26.31
CA LYS A 69 -1.18 20.68 26.57
C LYS A 69 -2.47 20.59 27.41
N GLU A 70 -2.55 21.34 28.51
CA GLU A 70 -3.73 21.32 29.40
C GLU A 70 -5.01 21.74 28.66
N VAL A 71 -4.96 22.88 27.95
CA VAL A 71 -6.12 23.42 27.22
C VAL A 71 -6.52 22.50 26.08
N PHE A 72 -5.54 21.89 25.38
CA PHE A 72 -5.82 20.96 24.29
C PHE A 72 -6.44 19.67 24.80
N GLU A 73 -5.88 19.08 25.86
CA GLU A 73 -6.44 17.88 26.49
C GLU A 73 -7.84 18.10 27.03
N ASP A 74 -8.09 19.24 27.69
CA ASP A 74 -9.41 19.59 28.19
C ASP A 74 -10.43 19.78 27.06
N MET A 75 -10.01 20.40 25.95
CA MET A 75 -10.86 20.55 24.77
C MET A 75 -11.25 19.19 24.18
N VAL A 76 -10.27 18.29 24.01
CA VAL A 76 -10.53 16.95 23.46
C VAL A 76 -11.39 16.10 24.40
N LYS A 77 -11.13 16.12 25.72
CA LYS A 77 -11.90 15.37 26.72
C LYS A 77 -13.32 15.88 26.91
N SER A 78 -13.52 17.20 26.77
CA SER A 78 -14.83 17.83 27.00
C SER A 78 -15.75 17.81 25.78
N SER A 79 -15.24 17.40 24.63
CA SER A 79 -15.96 17.46 23.37
C SER A 79 -15.92 16.10 22.67
N ASP A 80 -17.01 15.34 22.75
CA ASP A 80 -17.23 14.17 21.87
C ASP A 80 -17.30 14.56 20.37
N GLN A 81 -17.14 15.87 20.09
CA GLN A 81 -17.30 16.44 18.76
C GLN A 81 -16.04 16.33 17.90
N TYR A 82 -14.86 16.19 18.52
CA TYR A 82 -13.59 16.20 17.79
C TYR A 82 -12.85 14.88 17.96
N ARG A 83 -12.95 14.03 16.95
CA ARG A 83 -12.05 12.88 16.82
C ARG A 83 -10.80 13.31 16.05
N LEU A 84 -9.65 13.18 16.69
CA LEU A 84 -8.38 13.66 16.14
C LEU A 84 -7.86 12.70 15.08
N LEU A 85 -7.28 13.29 14.03
CA LEU A 85 -6.53 12.58 12.99
C LEU A 85 -5.10 13.10 12.97
N GLY A 86 -4.12 12.22 13.24
CA GLY A 86 -2.72 12.62 13.33
C GLY A 86 -2.36 13.39 14.60
N THR A 87 -1.23 14.07 14.60
CA THR A 87 -0.67 14.82 15.75
C THR A 87 -0.92 16.32 15.62
N PRO A 88 -1.37 17.01 16.70
CA PRO A 88 -1.51 18.46 16.69
C PRO A 88 -0.18 19.17 16.45
N ARG A 89 -0.19 20.27 15.72
CA ARG A 89 0.99 21.06 15.39
C ARG A 89 0.82 22.50 15.80
N GLU A 90 1.78 23.01 16.58
CA GLU A 90 1.84 24.45 16.86
C GLU A 90 2.27 25.21 15.59
N ILE A 91 1.43 26.15 15.16
CA ILE A 91 1.65 26.97 13.96
C ILE A 91 2.03 28.41 14.28
N ARG A 92 1.74 28.86 15.50
CA ARG A 92 2.07 30.19 15.94
C ARG A 92 2.28 30.22 17.44
N ARG A 93 3.35 30.92 17.89
CA ARG A 93 3.68 31.19 19.28
C ARG A 93 4.15 32.63 19.42
N ASP A 94 3.30 33.46 20.02
CA ASP A 94 3.66 34.84 20.40
C ASP A 94 3.59 34.95 21.92
N TYR A 95 4.73 34.98 22.57
CA TYR A 95 4.80 35.14 24.01
C TYR A 95 6.15 35.68 24.45
N GLU A 96 6.13 36.76 25.27
CA GLU A 96 7.26 37.23 26.06
C GLU A 96 6.85 37.27 27.53
N LEU A 97 7.86 37.11 28.45
CA LEU A 97 7.58 37.12 29.89
C LEU A 97 7.01 38.47 30.30
N ASP A 98 5.88 38.44 31.02
CA ASP A 98 5.06 39.57 31.46
C ASP A 98 4.24 40.23 30.33
N GLU A 99 4.11 39.58 29.19
CA GLU A 99 3.21 39.97 28.08
C GLU A 99 2.09 38.97 27.91
N ASP A 100 1.13 39.33 27.10
CA ASP A 100 0.02 38.44 26.78
C ASP A 100 0.49 37.29 25.87
N LEU A 101 -0.08 36.11 26.05
CA LEU A 101 0.19 34.91 25.29
C LEU A 101 -0.84 34.74 24.16
N LEU A 102 -0.32 34.43 22.98
CA LEU A 102 -1.10 33.89 21.87
C LEU A 102 -0.42 32.65 21.31
N VAL A 103 -1.10 31.50 21.38
CA VAL A 103 -0.68 30.26 20.73
C VAL A 103 -1.77 29.79 19.79
N GLN A 104 -1.38 29.29 18.63
CA GLN A 104 -2.29 28.64 17.69
C GLN A 104 -1.79 27.25 17.41
N VAL A 105 -2.64 26.26 17.65
CA VAL A 105 -2.40 24.84 17.40
C VAL A 105 -3.33 24.35 16.31
N GLU A 106 -2.78 23.93 15.20
CA GLU A 106 -3.49 23.28 14.12
C GLU A 106 -3.63 21.80 14.41
N PHE A 107 -4.81 21.25 14.20
CA PHE A 107 -5.09 19.83 14.31
C PHE A 107 -6.12 19.41 13.28
N TYR A 108 -6.11 18.12 12.96
CA TYR A 108 -7.04 17.55 12.02
C TYR A 108 -8.10 16.75 12.76
N VAL A 109 -9.30 16.81 12.25
CA VAL A 109 -10.44 16.04 12.75
C VAL A 109 -10.96 15.11 11.67
N VAL A 110 -11.46 13.95 12.09
CA VAL A 110 -12.11 13.01 11.19
C VAL A 110 -13.32 13.69 10.56
N PRO A 111 -13.44 13.68 9.21
CA PRO A 111 -14.58 14.28 8.54
C PRO A 111 -15.87 13.54 8.89
N GLN A 112 -16.98 14.26 9.00
CA GLN A 112 -18.28 13.65 9.11
C GLN A 112 -18.72 13.14 7.73
N VAL A 113 -19.01 11.85 7.64
CA VAL A 113 -19.46 11.18 6.41
C VAL A 113 -20.95 10.82 6.59
N GLU A 114 -21.80 11.33 5.72
CA GLU A 114 -23.21 10.93 5.66
C GLU A 114 -23.36 9.70 4.77
N LEU A 115 -23.87 8.60 5.34
CA LEU A 115 -24.08 7.39 4.57
C LEU A 115 -25.19 7.57 3.53
N GLN A 116 -24.87 7.18 2.31
CA GLN A 116 -25.82 7.12 1.20
C GLN A 116 -26.49 5.74 1.17
N ASP A 117 -27.70 5.68 0.64
CA ASP A 117 -28.38 4.41 0.37
C ASP A 117 -27.63 3.63 -0.71
N VAL A 118 -27.21 2.42 -0.37
CA VAL A 118 -26.47 1.51 -1.28
C VAL A 118 -27.37 0.46 -1.91
N THR A 119 -28.66 0.44 -1.62
CA THR A 119 -29.61 -0.54 -2.12
C THR A 119 -29.67 -0.55 -3.65
N GLY A 120 -29.52 -1.71 -4.25
CA GLY A 120 -29.54 -1.89 -5.71
C GLY A 120 -28.26 -1.45 -6.43
N GLN A 121 -27.19 -1.13 -5.72
CA GLN A 121 -25.86 -1.02 -6.33
C GLN A 121 -25.34 -2.40 -6.70
N VAL A 122 -24.75 -2.53 -7.89
CA VAL A 122 -24.28 -3.82 -8.43
C VAL A 122 -22.76 -3.94 -8.25
N LEU A 123 -22.33 -5.10 -7.74
CA LEU A 123 -20.94 -5.53 -7.69
C LEU A 123 -20.75 -6.70 -8.67
N GLU A 124 -19.83 -6.56 -9.59
CA GLU A 124 -19.53 -7.58 -10.59
C GLU A 124 -18.33 -8.40 -10.13
N ILE A 125 -18.51 -9.71 -9.91
CA ILE A 125 -17.42 -10.58 -9.47
C ILE A 125 -17.09 -11.64 -10.52
N PRO A 126 -15.80 -11.90 -10.77
CA PRO A 126 -15.39 -13.02 -11.59
C PRO A 126 -15.63 -14.33 -10.80
N VAL A 127 -16.35 -15.26 -11.39
CA VAL A 127 -16.47 -16.64 -10.86
C VAL A 127 -15.81 -17.61 -11.82
N SER A 128 -15.30 -18.73 -11.30
CA SER A 128 -14.74 -19.75 -12.17
C SER A 128 -15.79 -20.26 -13.16
N GLY A 129 -15.42 -20.31 -14.44
CA GLY A 129 -16.14 -21.11 -15.41
C GLY A 129 -15.92 -22.60 -15.15
N GLU A 130 -16.19 -23.45 -16.16
CA GLU A 130 -15.89 -24.88 -16.09
C GLU A 130 -14.36 -25.09 -16.03
N ILE A 131 -13.84 -25.73 -14.97
CA ILE A 131 -12.44 -26.11 -14.86
C ILE A 131 -12.20 -27.35 -15.72
N THR A 132 -11.85 -27.09 -16.98
CA THR A 132 -11.61 -28.13 -17.98
C THR A 132 -10.32 -28.91 -17.70
N GLU A 133 -10.16 -30.07 -18.35
CA GLU A 133 -8.90 -30.83 -18.29
C GLU A 133 -7.71 -30.02 -18.79
N ARG A 134 -7.92 -29.12 -19.75
CA ARG A 134 -6.88 -28.22 -20.27
C ARG A 134 -6.40 -27.22 -19.21
N VAL A 135 -7.29 -26.65 -18.41
CA VAL A 135 -6.92 -25.75 -17.30
C VAL A 135 -6.16 -26.49 -16.21
N VAL A 136 -6.61 -27.71 -15.88
CA VAL A 136 -5.94 -28.57 -14.90
C VAL A 136 -4.53 -28.96 -15.38
N GLU A 137 -4.40 -29.39 -16.63
CA GLU A 137 -3.10 -29.73 -17.20
C GLU A 137 -2.17 -28.52 -17.25
N PHE A 138 -2.69 -27.37 -17.65
CA PHE A 138 -1.93 -26.09 -17.64
C PHE A 138 -1.40 -25.78 -16.25
N PHE A 139 -2.21 -25.88 -15.22
CA PHE A 139 -1.80 -25.64 -13.83
C PHE A 139 -0.71 -26.62 -13.37
N ILE A 140 -0.90 -27.92 -13.60
CA ILE A 140 0.09 -28.94 -13.23
C ILE A 140 1.43 -28.67 -13.93
N ARG A 141 1.42 -28.43 -15.26
CA ARG A 141 2.63 -28.13 -16.03
C ARG A 141 3.29 -26.82 -15.57
N ARG A 142 2.50 -25.84 -15.19
CA ARG A 142 3.00 -24.57 -14.63
C ARG A 142 3.74 -24.81 -13.32
N ARG A 143 3.19 -25.60 -12.40
CA ARG A 143 3.91 -25.97 -11.15
C ARG A 143 5.13 -26.83 -11.40
N MET A 144 5.07 -27.75 -12.36
CA MET A 144 6.26 -28.51 -12.80
C MET A 144 7.35 -27.58 -13.32
N SER A 145 7.00 -26.60 -14.14
CA SER A 145 7.99 -25.67 -14.72
C SER A 145 8.75 -24.88 -13.66
N ARG A 146 8.10 -24.48 -12.56
CA ARG A 146 8.77 -23.83 -11.43
C ARG A 146 9.86 -24.69 -10.81
N HIS A 147 9.66 -25.99 -10.72
CA HIS A 147 10.67 -26.93 -10.24
C HIS A 147 11.76 -27.20 -11.27
N LEU A 148 11.44 -27.07 -12.57
CA LEU A 148 12.39 -27.23 -13.67
C LEU A 148 13.23 -25.98 -13.94
N ALA A 149 12.75 -24.79 -13.57
CA ALA A 149 13.41 -23.51 -13.83
C ALA A 149 14.80 -23.35 -13.20
N ASN A 150 15.13 -24.14 -12.20
CA ASN A 150 16.47 -24.16 -11.57
C ASN A 150 17.46 -25.08 -12.27
N ARG A 151 17.12 -25.63 -13.45
CA ARG A 151 18.04 -26.48 -14.22
C ARG A 151 19.05 -25.61 -14.99
N PRO A 152 20.32 -26.11 -15.15
CA PRO A 152 21.29 -25.39 -15.96
C PRO A 152 20.83 -25.25 -17.41
N LEU A 153 21.07 -24.07 -18.01
CA LEU A 153 20.80 -23.75 -19.42
C LEU A 153 21.32 -24.78 -20.44
N GLU A 154 22.37 -25.52 -20.07
CA GLU A 154 23.04 -26.49 -20.93
C GLU A 154 22.23 -27.78 -21.18
N GLU A 155 21.18 -28.03 -20.38
CA GLU A 155 20.38 -29.26 -20.43
C GLU A 155 19.18 -29.18 -21.39
N GLY A 156 18.81 -27.98 -21.88
CA GLY A 156 17.70 -27.82 -22.80
C GLY A 156 18.02 -28.13 -24.23
N GLU A 157 17.05 -28.69 -24.99
CA GLU A 157 17.18 -28.90 -26.42
C GLU A 157 17.08 -27.56 -27.18
N LYS A 158 18.01 -27.30 -28.09
CA LYS A 158 17.97 -26.08 -28.90
C LYS A 158 16.79 -26.15 -29.88
N ILE A 159 15.92 -25.12 -29.81
CA ILE A 159 14.86 -24.95 -30.78
C ILE A 159 15.34 -24.08 -31.94
N GLY A 160 15.14 -24.54 -33.16
CA GLY A 160 15.55 -23.86 -34.39
C GLY A 160 14.42 -22.98 -34.94
N GLU A 161 13.57 -23.58 -35.78
CA GLU A 161 12.48 -22.90 -36.47
C GLU A 161 11.16 -22.92 -35.66
N ASP A 162 11.13 -23.61 -34.53
CA ASP A 162 9.97 -23.65 -33.66
C ASP A 162 9.77 -22.33 -32.88
N ALA A 163 8.52 -21.98 -32.66
CA ALA A 163 8.21 -20.77 -31.89
C ALA A 163 8.49 -20.96 -30.40
N VAL A 164 9.00 -19.90 -29.76
CA VAL A 164 9.26 -19.83 -28.32
C VAL A 164 7.96 -20.01 -27.55
N GLY A 165 7.97 -20.88 -26.57
CA GLY A 165 6.83 -21.24 -25.71
C GLY A 165 7.07 -20.92 -24.22
N MET A 166 6.09 -21.27 -23.40
CA MET A 166 6.03 -20.91 -21.96
C MET A 166 7.02 -21.66 -21.04
N LEU A 167 7.78 -22.62 -21.56
CA LEU A 167 8.79 -23.37 -20.81
C LEU A 167 10.19 -23.16 -21.37
N ASP A 168 10.31 -22.29 -22.35
CA ASP A 168 11.55 -22.10 -23.06
C ASP A 168 12.44 -21.07 -22.33
N GLN A 169 13.74 -21.17 -22.58
CA GLN A 169 14.72 -20.16 -22.20
C GLN A 169 15.24 -19.50 -23.45
N VAL A 170 15.39 -18.19 -23.42
CA VAL A 170 15.81 -17.38 -24.56
C VAL A 170 17.07 -16.61 -24.21
N GLU A 171 18.15 -16.82 -25.00
CA GLU A 171 19.27 -15.90 -25.02
C GLU A 171 19.02 -14.85 -26.10
N TYR A 172 19.11 -13.59 -25.74
CA TYR A 172 18.84 -12.48 -26.65
C TYR A 172 19.89 -11.39 -26.50
N ARG A 173 20.06 -10.62 -27.56
CA ARG A 173 20.90 -9.43 -27.56
C ARG A 173 20.02 -8.18 -27.49
N VAL A 174 20.20 -7.40 -26.44
CA VAL A 174 19.50 -6.12 -26.26
C VAL A 174 20.37 -4.99 -26.81
N THR A 175 19.73 -4.06 -27.54
CA THR A 175 20.40 -2.89 -28.10
C THR A 175 19.47 -1.70 -28.01
N GLU A 176 19.97 -0.54 -27.57
CA GLU A 176 19.21 0.69 -27.53
C GLU A 176 19.04 1.24 -28.94
N VAL A 177 17.79 1.58 -29.30
CA VAL A 177 17.41 2.05 -30.63
C VAL A 177 16.65 3.38 -30.58
N ASP A 178 16.68 4.10 -31.68
CA ASP A 178 15.88 5.31 -31.86
C ASP A 178 14.40 4.95 -31.98
N SER A 179 13.55 5.68 -31.24
CA SER A 179 12.11 5.39 -31.11
C SER A 179 11.32 5.50 -32.42
N VAL A 180 11.81 6.29 -33.38
CA VAL A 180 11.09 6.56 -34.63
C VAL A 180 11.61 5.72 -35.77
N THR A 181 12.95 5.59 -35.87
CA THR A 181 13.61 4.92 -36.99
C THR A 181 13.94 3.46 -36.72
N GLY A 182 13.95 3.04 -35.45
CA GLY A 182 14.40 1.70 -35.03
C GLY A 182 15.90 1.46 -35.28
N LEU A 183 16.67 2.48 -35.64
CA LEU A 183 18.10 2.36 -35.85
C LEU A 183 18.88 2.39 -34.55
N VAL A 184 19.94 1.60 -34.49
CA VAL A 184 20.86 1.56 -33.32
C VAL A 184 21.44 2.95 -33.08
N LEU A 185 21.32 3.42 -31.82
CA LEU A 185 21.89 4.71 -31.45
C LEU A 185 23.42 4.66 -31.46
N ILE A 186 24.03 5.73 -31.95
CA ILE A 186 25.49 5.83 -31.99
C ILE A 186 26.03 5.89 -30.58
N GLY A 187 26.86 4.88 -30.22
CA GLY A 187 27.48 4.74 -28.90
C GLY A 187 26.72 3.83 -27.94
N SER A 188 25.58 3.24 -28.37
CA SER A 188 24.92 2.19 -27.58
C SER A 188 25.72 0.91 -27.58
N GLU A 189 25.84 0.29 -26.41
CA GLU A 189 26.46 -1.02 -26.25
C GLU A 189 25.36 -2.10 -26.31
N SER A 190 25.60 -3.15 -27.10
CA SER A 190 24.72 -4.32 -27.11
C SER A 190 25.12 -5.27 -25.98
N LYS A 191 24.14 -5.80 -25.25
CA LYS A 191 24.37 -6.80 -24.19
C LYS A 191 23.63 -8.09 -24.52
N ASN A 192 24.26 -9.23 -24.21
CA ASN A 192 23.56 -10.50 -24.24
C ASN A 192 22.94 -10.75 -22.87
N GLU A 193 21.68 -11.11 -22.86
CA GLU A 193 20.88 -11.39 -21.68
C GLU A 193 20.11 -12.69 -21.87
N ASN A 194 19.65 -13.28 -20.78
CA ASN A 194 18.86 -14.50 -20.80
C ASN A 194 17.51 -14.24 -20.14
N PHE A 195 16.46 -14.79 -20.72
CA PHE A 195 15.14 -14.80 -20.13
C PHE A 195 14.61 -16.23 -20.02
N ASP A 196 14.27 -16.63 -18.82
CA ASP A 196 13.70 -17.93 -18.52
C ASP A 196 12.21 -17.79 -18.21
N PHE A 197 11.36 -18.25 -19.12
CA PHE A 197 9.90 -18.20 -18.95
C PHE A 197 9.40 -18.98 -17.72
N GLY A 198 10.12 -20.01 -17.31
CA GLY A 198 9.82 -20.81 -16.12
C GLY A 198 10.53 -20.33 -14.87
N GLY A 199 11.51 -19.42 -14.99
CA GLY A 199 12.29 -18.85 -13.89
C GLY A 199 11.54 -17.82 -13.06
N ALA A 200 12.18 -17.36 -11.99
CA ALA A 200 11.58 -16.39 -11.07
C ALA A 200 11.11 -15.11 -11.78
N GLU A 201 11.94 -14.54 -12.66
CA GLU A 201 11.60 -13.35 -13.44
C GLU A 201 10.51 -13.64 -14.48
N GLY A 202 10.58 -14.78 -15.18
CA GLY A 202 9.56 -15.21 -16.14
C GLY A 202 8.23 -15.56 -15.51
N LEU A 203 8.20 -15.87 -14.22
CA LEU A 203 7.00 -16.12 -13.43
C LEU A 203 6.42 -14.85 -12.79
N ASP A 204 7.24 -13.80 -12.66
CA ASP A 204 6.78 -12.52 -12.14
C ASP A 204 5.81 -11.84 -13.13
N PRO A 205 4.60 -11.49 -12.71
CA PRO A 205 3.60 -10.88 -13.58
C PRO A 205 4.03 -9.55 -14.17
N GLU A 206 4.75 -8.74 -13.41
CA GLU A 206 5.16 -7.38 -13.80
C GLU A 206 6.54 -7.38 -14.45
N ALA A 207 7.56 -7.91 -13.77
CA ALA A 207 8.93 -7.93 -14.28
C ALA A 207 9.08 -8.72 -15.60
N GLY A 208 8.40 -9.87 -15.70
CA GLY A 208 8.47 -10.73 -16.88
C GLY A 208 7.50 -10.40 -18.00
N HIS A 209 6.55 -9.48 -17.79
CA HIS A 209 5.45 -9.22 -18.74
C HIS A 209 5.96 -8.77 -20.12
N VAL A 210 6.86 -7.83 -20.17
CA VAL A 210 7.43 -7.27 -21.41
C VAL A 210 8.13 -8.38 -22.22
N HIS A 211 8.96 -9.16 -21.58
CA HIS A 211 9.71 -10.25 -22.23
C HIS A 211 8.77 -11.38 -22.69
N ARG A 212 7.80 -11.80 -21.86
CA ARG A 212 6.82 -12.80 -22.26
C ARG A 212 6.02 -12.36 -23.48
N THR A 213 5.53 -11.13 -23.47
CA THR A 213 4.75 -10.58 -24.60
C THR A 213 5.61 -10.46 -25.85
N ALA A 214 6.87 -10.03 -25.72
CA ALA A 214 7.78 -9.83 -26.83
C ALA A 214 8.24 -11.15 -27.46
N PHE A 215 8.55 -12.18 -26.66
CA PHE A 215 9.20 -13.40 -27.14
C PHE A 215 8.23 -14.54 -27.45
N THR A 216 7.05 -14.60 -26.82
CA THR A 216 6.09 -15.69 -27.08
C THR A 216 5.71 -15.75 -28.55
N GLY A 217 5.81 -16.93 -29.15
CA GLY A 217 5.49 -17.18 -30.56
C GLY A 217 6.54 -16.68 -31.56
N ARG A 218 7.71 -16.19 -31.09
CA ARG A 218 8.83 -15.77 -31.94
C ARG A 218 9.78 -16.92 -32.19
N ILE A 219 10.61 -16.78 -33.20
CA ILE A 219 11.65 -17.77 -33.56
C ILE A 219 13.04 -17.16 -33.37
N VAL A 220 14.06 -18.03 -33.33
CA VAL A 220 15.47 -17.62 -33.29
C VAL A 220 15.78 -16.75 -34.52
N GLY A 221 16.42 -15.62 -34.29
CA GLY A 221 16.75 -14.61 -35.31
C GLY A 221 15.71 -13.46 -35.41
N ASP A 222 14.55 -13.59 -34.78
CA ASP A 222 13.57 -12.50 -34.75
C ASP A 222 14.10 -11.31 -33.92
N LYS A 223 13.69 -10.12 -34.37
CA LYS A 223 13.93 -8.87 -33.65
C LYS A 223 12.59 -8.34 -33.11
N VAL A 224 12.55 -8.11 -31.82
CA VAL A 224 11.35 -7.64 -31.11
C VAL A 224 11.68 -6.39 -30.31
N ASN A 225 10.69 -5.54 -30.12
CA ASN A 225 10.86 -4.35 -29.29
C ASN A 225 10.51 -4.69 -27.83
N LEU A 226 11.42 -4.35 -26.91
CA LEU A 226 11.24 -4.42 -25.46
C LEU A 226 10.88 -3.02 -24.94
N SER A 227 9.95 -2.34 -25.55
CA SER A 227 9.42 -1.08 -24.98
C SER A 227 8.21 -1.41 -24.14
N ASP A 228 8.09 -0.77 -22.99
CA ASP A 228 6.83 -0.77 -22.22
C ASP A 228 5.71 -0.25 -23.11
N THR A 229 5.03 -1.18 -23.76
CA THR A 229 3.80 -0.87 -24.48
C THR A 229 2.68 -0.91 -23.46
N GLU A 230 2.03 0.25 -23.29
CA GLU A 230 0.75 0.44 -22.62
C GLU A 230 0.75 0.91 -21.16
N ASP A 231 1.54 1.92 -20.82
CA ASP A 231 1.11 2.82 -19.76
C ASP A 231 1.11 4.28 -20.23
N GLU A 232 0.07 4.64 -21.01
CA GLU A 232 -0.23 6.04 -21.32
C GLU A 232 -0.62 6.84 -20.06
N SER A 233 -0.77 6.20 -18.89
CA SER A 233 -1.17 6.82 -17.64
C SER A 233 -0.01 7.47 -16.86
N LEU A 234 1.25 7.23 -17.24
CA LEU A 234 2.44 7.84 -16.62
C LEU A 234 3.04 8.95 -17.51
N GLN A 235 2.21 9.75 -18.15
CA GLN A 235 2.67 11.01 -18.73
C GLN A 235 2.89 12.04 -17.61
N SER A 236 3.97 11.90 -16.86
CA SER A 236 4.52 13.03 -16.13
C SER A 236 5.20 13.97 -17.12
N ALA A 237 4.92 15.27 -16.98
CA ALA A 237 5.31 16.34 -17.88
C ALA A 237 6.82 16.68 -17.88
N ASP A 238 7.70 15.73 -17.61
CA ASP A 238 9.14 15.93 -17.71
C ASP A 238 9.69 15.03 -18.82
N THR A 239 10.21 15.69 -19.83
CA THR A 239 10.84 15.15 -21.02
C THR A 239 12.18 14.50 -20.70
N GLU A 240 12.21 13.40 -19.97
CA GLU A 240 13.36 12.49 -19.97
C GLU A 240 13.19 11.50 -21.14
N LYS A 241 14.23 11.38 -21.95
CA LYS A 241 14.30 10.53 -23.14
C LYS A 241 13.87 9.10 -22.79
N LYS A 242 12.72 8.69 -23.29
CA LYS A 242 12.34 7.26 -23.25
C LYS A 242 13.36 6.49 -24.07
N SER A 243 14.12 5.61 -23.42
CA SER A 243 15.01 4.67 -24.10
C SER A 243 14.19 3.53 -24.68
N TYR A 244 14.38 3.25 -25.96
CA TYR A 244 13.74 2.13 -26.64
C TYR A 244 14.76 1.03 -26.84
N PHE A 245 14.38 -0.19 -26.50
CA PHE A 245 15.25 -1.34 -26.63
C PHE A 245 14.72 -2.34 -27.65
N GLN A 246 15.59 -2.86 -28.49
CA GLN A 246 15.31 -3.94 -29.41
C GLN A 246 16.09 -5.17 -28.97
N ALA A 247 15.41 -6.30 -28.87
CA ALA A 247 16.00 -7.60 -28.59
C ALA A 247 16.05 -8.46 -29.86
N GLU A 248 17.19 -9.07 -30.15
CA GLU A 248 17.39 -10.09 -31.17
C GLU A 248 17.55 -11.44 -30.50
N ILE A 249 16.68 -12.40 -30.79
CA ILE A 249 16.74 -13.75 -30.25
C ILE A 249 17.91 -14.48 -30.86
N LEU A 250 18.90 -14.81 -30.04
CA LEU A 250 20.14 -15.48 -30.49
C LEU A 250 20.03 -17.01 -30.42
N GLU A 251 19.46 -17.49 -29.33
CA GLU A 251 19.26 -18.90 -29.06
C GLU A 251 18.00 -19.07 -28.22
N ALA A 252 17.28 -20.16 -28.47
CA ALA A 252 16.20 -20.56 -27.59
C ALA A 252 16.35 -22.06 -27.30
N ARG A 253 16.03 -22.44 -26.06
CA ARG A 253 16.11 -23.83 -25.60
C ARG A 253 14.81 -24.23 -24.97
N ARG A 254 14.32 -25.41 -25.35
CA ARG A 254 13.12 -26.03 -24.81
C ARG A 254 13.49 -27.12 -23.83
N PHE A 255 12.85 -27.06 -22.68
CA PHE A 255 12.85 -28.18 -21.76
C PHE A 255 11.61 -29.02 -22.02
N GLU A 256 11.75 -30.27 -22.41
CA GLU A 256 10.64 -31.18 -22.48
C GLU A 256 10.03 -31.32 -21.07
N CYS A 257 8.74 -31.03 -20.97
CA CYS A 257 8.01 -31.30 -19.74
C CYS A 257 7.92 -32.83 -19.61
N PRO A 258 8.47 -33.44 -18.56
CA PRO A 258 8.39 -34.88 -18.39
C PRO A 258 6.95 -35.34 -18.29
N GLU A 259 6.73 -36.63 -18.56
CA GLU A 259 5.41 -37.23 -18.29
C GLU A 259 5.09 -37.11 -16.79
N ILE A 260 3.81 -36.91 -16.50
CA ILE A 260 3.32 -36.79 -15.13
C ILE A 260 3.32 -38.20 -14.53
N ASP A 261 4.27 -38.48 -13.65
CA ASP A 261 4.38 -39.70 -12.87
C ASP A 261 4.09 -39.47 -11.38
N ASP A 262 4.17 -40.51 -10.58
CA ASP A 262 3.94 -40.43 -9.12
C ASP A 262 4.96 -39.55 -8.40
N GLY A 263 6.19 -39.47 -8.94
CA GLY A 263 7.23 -38.56 -8.43
C GLY A 263 6.83 -37.10 -8.60
N TRP A 264 6.36 -36.75 -9.79
CA TRP A 264 5.84 -35.42 -10.06
C TRP A 264 4.55 -35.10 -9.30
N ALA A 265 3.68 -36.09 -9.10
CA ALA A 265 2.49 -35.89 -8.28
C ALA A 265 2.85 -35.40 -6.86
N THR A 266 3.82 -36.07 -6.24
CA THR A 266 4.31 -35.71 -4.92
C THR A 266 4.97 -34.32 -4.87
N ILE A 267 5.71 -33.94 -5.91
CA ILE A 267 6.37 -32.63 -5.99
C ILE A 267 5.37 -31.51 -6.19
N VAL A 268 4.50 -31.65 -7.22
CA VAL A 268 3.54 -30.61 -7.61
C VAL A 268 2.52 -30.32 -6.51
N SER A 269 2.07 -31.36 -5.82
CA SER A 269 1.10 -31.25 -4.72
C SER A 269 1.74 -30.92 -3.36
N GLU A 270 3.07 -30.76 -3.30
CA GLU A 270 3.79 -30.54 -2.05
C GLU A 270 3.58 -31.67 -1.03
N LYS A 271 3.46 -32.91 -1.54
CA LYS A 271 3.25 -34.16 -0.80
C LYS A 271 1.79 -34.39 -0.30
N GLU A 272 0.84 -33.66 -0.81
CA GLU A 272 -0.58 -33.90 -0.48
C GLU A 272 -1.12 -35.16 -1.17
N VAL A 273 -0.68 -35.44 -2.40
CA VAL A 273 -0.99 -36.66 -3.12
C VAL A 273 0.27 -37.39 -3.58
N ASN A 274 0.16 -38.72 -3.76
CA ASN A 274 1.32 -39.56 -4.06
C ASN A 274 1.27 -40.24 -5.42
N THR A 275 0.16 -40.15 -6.13
CA THR A 275 -0.01 -40.82 -7.42
C THR A 275 -0.45 -39.82 -8.50
N ALA A 276 -0.04 -40.08 -9.74
CA ALA A 276 -0.44 -39.28 -10.90
C ALA A 276 -1.97 -39.29 -11.13
N GLU A 277 -2.65 -40.39 -10.75
CA GLU A 277 -4.11 -40.49 -10.85
C GLU A 277 -4.85 -39.53 -9.88
N GLU A 278 -4.33 -39.41 -8.66
CA GLU A 278 -4.89 -38.49 -7.64
C GLU A 278 -4.58 -37.03 -7.96
N LEU A 279 -3.48 -36.74 -8.67
CA LEU A 279 -3.01 -35.37 -8.93
C LEU A 279 -4.04 -34.52 -9.69
N GLN A 280 -4.75 -35.09 -10.66
CA GLN A 280 -5.76 -34.36 -11.42
C GLN A 280 -6.94 -33.95 -10.56
N GLY A 281 -7.39 -34.86 -9.67
CA GLY A 281 -8.45 -34.58 -8.71
C GLY A 281 -8.06 -33.47 -7.73
N TRP A 282 -6.89 -33.60 -7.15
CA TRP A 282 -6.30 -32.60 -6.27
C TRP A 282 -6.16 -31.24 -6.96
N ALA A 283 -5.60 -31.20 -8.17
CA ALA A 283 -5.41 -29.96 -8.90
C ALA A 283 -6.74 -29.24 -9.22
N ARG A 284 -7.79 -30.01 -9.52
CA ARG A 284 -9.13 -29.45 -9.75
C ARG A 284 -9.71 -28.85 -8.48
N GLU A 285 -9.60 -29.54 -7.35
CA GLU A 285 -10.06 -29.05 -6.06
C GLU A 285 -9.26 -27.80 -5.64
N TYR A 286 -7.93 -27.83 -5.78
CA TYR A 286 -7.06 -26.68 -5.53
C TYR A 286 -7.48 -25.45 -6.35
N LEU A 287 -7.70 -25.62 -7.66
CA LEU A 287 -8.13 -24.54 -8.53
C LEU A 287 -9.53 -24.03 -8.19
N SER A 288 -10.44 -24.91 -7.80
CA SER A 288 -11.78 -24.50 -7.36
C SER A 288 -11.70 -23.60 -6.14
N ASN A 289 -10.92 -23.98 -5.14
CA ASN A 289 -10.70 -23.18 -3.94
C ASN A 289 -10.00 -21.86 -4.26
N PHE A 290 -8.97 -21.90 -5.11
CA PHE A 290 -8.26 -20.69 -5.55
C PHE A 290 -9.19 -19.68 -6.23
N PHE A 291 -10.02 -20.10 -7.18
CA PHE A 291 -10.96 -19.20 -7.86
C PHE A 291 -12.05 -18.69 -6.93
N GLU A 292 -12.52 -19.52 -5.99
CA GLU A 292 -13.47 -19.09 -4.97
C GLU A 292 -12.88 -17.99 -4.08
N GLU A 293 -11.66 -18.19 -3.57
CA GLU A 293 -10.96 -17.17 -2.77
C GLU A 293 -10.68 -15.91 -3.59
N HIS A 294 -10.29 -16.06 -4.85
CA HIS A 294 -10.07 -14.92 -5.73
C HIS A 294 -11.38 -14.12 -5.97
N SER A 295 -12.50 -14.80 -6.17
CA SER A 295 -13.81 -14.15 -6.31
C SER A 295 -14.18 -13.38 -5.04
N LYS A 296 -13.93 -13.96 -3.88
CA LYS A 296 -14.14 -13.29 -2.58
C LYS A 296 -13.28 -12.05 -2.45
N TYR A 297 -12.00 -12.15 -2.79
CA TYR A 297 -11.09 -11.01 -2.77
C TYR A 297 -11.56 -9.87 -3.69
N VAL A 298 -11.97 -10.19 -4.92
CA VAL A 298 -12.48 -9.19 -5.86
C VAL A 298 -13.77 -8.55 -5.35
N LEU A 299 -14.66 -9.33 -4.73
CA LEU A 299 -15.88 -8.80 -4.11
C LEU A 299 -15.56 -7.77 -3.03
N ASP A 300 -14.66 -8.12 -2.11
CA ASP A 300 -14.25 -7.24 -1.02
C ASP A 300 -13.62 -5.94 -1.55
N PHE A 301 -12.72 -6.07 -2.53
CA PHE A 301 -12.10 -4.92 -3.18
C PHE A 301 -13.12 -4.01 -3.89
N GLN A 302 -14.05 -4.57 -4.63
CA GLN A 302 -15.11 -3.81 -5.30
C GLN A 302 -16.06 -3.15 -4.30
N PHE A 303 -16.40 -3.84 -3.22
CA PHE A 303 -17.22 -3.30 -2.15
C PHE A 303 -16.56 -2.06 -1.54
N ILE A 304 -15.30 -2.17 -1.10
CA ILE A 304 -14.55 -1.03 -0.54
C ILE A 304 -14.51 0.14 -1.52
N ASN A 305 -14.12 -0.12 -2.77
CA ASN A 305 -14.05 0.91 -3.79
C ASN A 305 -15.41 1.57 -4.04
N ARG A 306 -16.47 0.77 -4.12
CA ARG A 306 -17.82 1.30 -4.35
C ARG A 306 -18.28 2.16 -3.19
N MET A 307 -18.04 1.72 -1.96
CA MET A 307 -18.34 2.49 -0.77
C MET A 307 -17.59 3.82 -0.74
N GLN A 308 -16.30 3.84 -1.09
CA GLN A 308 -15.51 5.07 -1.16
C GLN A 308 -15.98 6.02 -2.28
N VAL A 309 -16.44 5.49 -3.40
CA VAL A 309 -16.99 6.30 -4.51
C VAL A 309 -18.34 6.91 -4.15
N LEU A 310 -19.20 6.17 -3.45
CA LEU A 310 -20.52 6.66 -3.01
C LEU A 310 -20.43 7.68 -1.88
N HIS A 311 -19.38 7.62 -1.08
CA HIS A 311 -19.16 8.49 0.08
C HIS A 311 -17.86 9.31 -0.07
N PRO A 312 -17.79 10.20 -1.06
CA PRO A 312 -16.57 10.94 -1.34
C PRO A 312 -16.28 11.97 -0.26
N PHE A 313 -15.09 11.96 0.29
CA PHE A 313 -14.52 13.05 1.03
C PHE A 313 -13.03 13.21 0.69
N ASN A 314 -12.50 14.40 0.89
CA ASN A 314 -11.12 14.70 0.57
C ASN A 314 -10.35 15.03 1.85
N PHE A 315 -9.16 14.50 1.96
CA PHE A 315 -8.21 14.97 2.96
C PHE A 315 -7.78 16.40 2.64
N SER A 316 -7.57 17.22 3.66
CA SER A 316 -7.02 18.56 3.44
C SER A 316 -5.62 18.45 2.83
N THR A 317 -5.25 19.44 2.00
CA THR A 317 -3.94 19.47 1.35
C THR A 317 -2.80 19.45 2.38
N SER A 318 -2.97 20.18 3.50
CA SER A 318 -1.97 20.23 4.59
C SER A 318 -1.80 18.86 5.26
N PHE A 319 -2.89 18.12 5.50
CA PHE A 319 -2.80 16.76 6.04
C PHE A 319 -2.11 15.80 5.08
N ALA A 320 -2.47 15.84 3.80
CA ALA A 320 -1.85 15.00 2.78
C ALA A 320 -0.35 15.28 2.62
N GLU A 321 0.07 16.55 2.68
CA GLU A 321 1.49 16.94 2.65
C GLU A 321 2.24 16.49 3.90
N GLU A 322 1.63 16.58 5.09
CA GLU A 322 2.21 16.10 6.33
C GLU A 322 2.41 14.58 6.30
N MET A 323 1.40 13.82 5.90
CA MET A 323 1.50 12.37 5.75
C MET A 323 2.57 11.99 4.73
N ARG A 324 2.60 12.67 3.59
CA ARG A 324 3.66 12.50 2.59
C ARG A 324 5.05 12.74 3.19
N GLY A 325 5.23 13.82 3.94
CA GLY A 325 6.50 14.13 4.60
C GLY A 325 6.93 13.06 5.60
N ASN A 326 6.00 12.60 6.43
CA ASN A 326 6.24 11.58 7.45
C ASN A 326 6.59 10.21 6.83
N LEU A 327 5.84 9.79 5.81
CA LEU A 327 6.01 8.49 5.18
C LEU A 327 7.24 8.45 4.27
N LEU A 328 7.45 9.46 3.43
CA LEU A 328 8.66 9.56 2.60
C LEU A 328 9.92 9.68 3.47
N GLY A 329 9.85 10.32 4.64
CA GLY A 329 10.93 10.32 5.62
C GLY A 329 11.27 8.92 6.15
N LYS A 330 10.30 8.01 6.25
CA LYS A 330 10.51 6.62 6.68
C LYS A 330 11.05 5.72 5.56
N TRP A 331 10.54 5.86 4.35
CA TRP A 331 10.88 4.99 3.21
C TRP A 331 12.08 5.48 2.37
N GLY A 332 12.55 6.71 2.60
CA GLY A 332 13.72 7.25 1.92
C GLY A 332 13.57 7.33 0.41
N ASN A 333 14.47 6.67 -0.31
CA ASN A 333 14.50 6.65 -1.78
C ASN A 333 13.84 5.37 -2.36
N ASP A 334 12.93 4.72 -1.65
CA ASP A 334 12.21 3.56 -2.18
C ASP A 334 11.41 3.98 -3.43
N PRO A 335 11.59 3.33 -4.59
CA PRO A 335 10.87 3.65 -5.81
C PRO A 335 9.34 3.50 -5.65
N ASN A 336 8.88 2.64 -4.74
CA ASN A 336 7.46 2.40 -4.48
C ASN A 336 6.86 3.32 -3.40
N ALA A 337 7.63 4.26 -2.85
CA ALA A 337 7.19 5.11 -1.75
C ALA A 337 5.91 5.90 -2.05
N LEU A 338 5.69 6.29 -3.31
CA LEU A 338 4.46 6.98 -3.75
C LEU A 338 3.26 6.03 -3.77
N GLN A 339 3.46 4.78 -4.17
CA GLN A 339 2.41 3.76 -4.15
C GLN A 339 2.00 3.49 -2.70
N TYR A 340 2.95 3.23 -1.80
CA TYR A 340 2.67 3.04 -0.38
C TYR A 340 1.90 4.21 0.26
N LEU A 341 2.19 5.43 -0.17
CA LEU A 341 1.42 6.60 0.28
C LEU A 341 -0.03 6.55 -0.21
N GLN A 342 -0.24 6.19 -1.47
CA GLN A 342 -1.59 6.08 -2.05
C GLN A 342 -2.41 5.00 -1.34
N ASP A 343 -1.80 3.83 -1.12
CA ASP A 343 -2.42 2.70 -0.44
C ASP A 343 -2.76 3.06 1.01
N TYR A 344 -1.83 3.70 1.73
CA TYR A 344 -2.07 4.19 3.08
C TYR A 344 -3.24 5.20 3.14
N MET A 345 -3.30 6.15 2.19
CA MET A 345 -4.38 7.14 2.16
C MET A 345 -5.73 6.52 1.78
N ALA A 346 -5.73 5.49 0.93
CA ALA A 346 -6.92 4.73 0.59
C ALA A 346 -7.42 3.91 1.80
N HIS A 347 -6.51 3.24 2.49
CA HIS A 347 -6.81 2.50 3.72
C HIS A 347 -7.37 3.43 4.82
N LEU A 348 -6.72 4.57 5.07
CA LEU A 348 -7.19 5.54 6.05
C LEU A 348 -8.60 6.07 5.70
N ARG A 349 -8.89 6.28 4.40
CA ARG A 349 -10.23 6.66 3.93
C ARG A 349 -11.24 5.58 4.25
N TRP A 350 -10.88 4.32 4.07
CA TRP A 350 -11.73 3.19 4.40
C TRP A 350 -12.02 3.11 5.91
N LEU A 351 -11.01 3.25 6.76
CA LEU A 351 -11.19 3.26 8.22
C LEU A 351 -12.14 4.36 8.69
N ILE A 352 -12.02 5.57 8.15
CA ILE A 352 -12.92 6.69 8.47
C ILE A 352 -14.35 6.38 8.03
N LEU A 353 -14.52 5.73 6.88
CA LEU A 353 -15.84 5.34 6.39
C LEU A 353 -16.45 4.24 7.26
N LEU A 354 -15.67 3.23 7.65
CA LEU A 354 -16.13 2.19 8.58
C LEU A 354 -16.65 2.76 9.87
N GLU A 355 -15.92 3.71 10.44
CA GLU A 355 -16.34 4.37 11.67
C GLU A 355 -17.64 5.17 11.51
N ALA A 356 -17.79 5.87 10.36
CA ALA A 356 -19.03 6.57 10.07
C ALA A 356 -20.22 5.59 9.95
N ILE A 357 -19.97 4.39 9.40
CA ILE A 357 -20.94 3.30 9.33
C ILE A 357 -21.32 2.83 10.74
N GLU A 358 -20.33 2.56 11.59
CA GLU A 358 -20.55 2.15 12.99
C GLU A 358 -21.39 3.16 13.77
N GLY A 359 -21.14 4.44 13.57
CA GLY A 359 -21.86 5.50 14.27
C GLY A 359 -23.31 5.73 13.80
N GLN A 360 -23.67 5.27 12.60
CA GLN A 360 -24.99 5.51 12.00
C GLN A 360 -25.90 4.27 11.97
N ILE A 361 -25.31 3.09 12.02
CA ILE A 361 -26.07 1.83 12.07
C ILE A 361 -26.13 1.36 13.52
N GLU A 362 -27.32 1.48 14.13
CA GLU A 362 -27.62 0.83 15.41
C GLU A 362 -27.70 -0.69 15.16
N LEU A 363 -26.57 -1.38 15.33
CA LEU A 363 -26.60 -2.83 15.39
C LEU A 363 -26.95 -3.28 16.80
N ASP A 364 -27.80 -4.29 16.88
CA ASP A 364 -28.06 -5.01 18.12
C ASP A 364 -26.74 -5.68 18.59
N SER A 365 -25.91 -4.87 19.25
CA SER A 365 -24.54 -5.23 19.64
C SER A 365 -24.56 -6.14 20.85
N SER A 366 -24.47 -7.43 20.63
CA SER A 366 -24.06 -8.40 21.66
C SER A 366 -22.57 -8.77 21.60
N GLU A 367 -21.80 -8.18 20.67
CA GLU A 367 -20.35 -8.40 20.56
C GLU A 367 -19.64 -7.06 20.55
N GLU A 368 -18.84 -6.81 21.60
CA GLU A 368 -17.93 -5.66 21.70
C GLU A 368 -16.85 -5.81 20.59
N VAL A 369 -16.85 -4.89 19.64
CA VAL A 369 -15.74 -4.72 18.71
C VAL A 369 -14.65 -3.96 19.46
N ASP A 370 -13.48 -4.55 19.62
CA ASP A 370 -12.33 -3.89 20.24
C ASP A 370 -12.00 -2.59 19.48
N PRO A 371 -11.84 -1.47 20.19
CA PRO A 371 -11.45 -0.22 19.56
C PRO A 371 -10.09 -0.36 18.89
N ILE A 372 -9.94 0.24 17.72
CA ILE A 372 -8.71 0.27 16.93
C ILE A 372 -7.53 0.64 17.85
N SER A 373 -6.74 -0.35 18.20
CA SER A 373 -5.56 -0.19 19.02
C SER A 373 -4.46 0.49 18.19
N ASP A 374 -3.96 1.62 18.67
CA ASP A 374 -2.77 2.33 18.17
C ASP A 374 -1.50 1.47 18.37
N ASN A 375 -1.47 0.26 17.87
CA ASN A 375 -0.25 -0.52 17.88
C ASN A 375 0.56 -0.20 16.62
N GLU A 376 1.68 0.48 16.86
CA GLU A 376 2.80 0.68 15.94
C GLU A 376 3.35 -0.67 15.45
N THR A 377 2.67 -1.33 14.52
CA THR A 377 3.24 -2.43 13.76
C THR A 377 3.53 -1.97 12.35
N LYS A 378 4.78 -2.17 11.93
CA LYS A 378 5.23 -1.95 10.56
C LYS A 378 4.28 -2.63 9.59
N PRO A 379 3.76 -1.93 8.56
CA PRO A 379 3.09 -2.62 7.48
C PRO A 379 4.13 -3.45 6.69
N GLU A 380 4.01 -4.76 6.75
CA GLU A 380 4.51 -5.65 5.70
C GLU A 380 3.44 -5.64 4.62
N VAL A 381 3.70 -4.88 3.56
CA VAL A 381 2.71 -4.40 2.58
C VAL A 381 1.95 -5.51 1.84
N ASP A 382 2.50 -6.73 1.76
CA ASP A 382 1.88 -7.81 0.99
C ASP A 382 0.97 -8.75 1.81
N SER A 383 1.08 -8.74 3.14
CA SER A 383 0.26 -9.62 4.01
C SER A 383 -0.95 -8.92 4.63
N GLU A 384 -0.96 -7.59 4.72
CA GLU A 384 -2.04 -6.84 5.38
C GLU A 384 -3.30 -6.72 4.51
N ILE A 385 -3.17 -6.59 3.18
CA ILE A 385 -4.34 -6.50 2.28
C ILE A 385 -5.14 -7.81 2.30
N VAL A 386 -4.46 -8.95 2.40
CA VAL A 386 -5.11 -10.27 2.51
C VAL A 386 -5.75 -10.46 3.89
N ALA A 387 -5.10 -10.01 4.95
CA ALA A 387 -5.65 -10.08 6.30
C ALA A 387 -6.85 -9.15 6.50
N GLU A 388 -6.90 -8.01 5.79
CA GLU A 388 -8.03 -7.09 5.81
C GLU A 388 -9.28 -7.64 5.10
N SER A 389 -9.11 -8.42 4.03
CA SER A 389 -10.24 -9.02 3.33
C SER A 389 -10.96 -10.08 4.19
N GLU A 390 -10.23 -10.84 5.00
CA GLU A 390 -10.83 -11.74 5.99
C GLU A 390 -11.55 -10.97 7.11
N GLY A 391 -11.02 -9.80 7.50
CA GLY A 391 -11.61 -8.91 8.51
C GLY A 391 -12.93 -8.27 8.06
N LEU A 392 -13.08 -7.97 6.77
CA LEU A 392 -14.28 -7.34 6.23
C LEU A 392 -15.55 -8.17 6.42
N ARG A 393 -15.46 -9.47 6.18
CA ARG A 393 -16.62 -10.38 6.30
C ARG A 393 -16.87 -10.83 7.72
N SER A 394 -15.86 -10.83 8.56
CA SER A 394 -16.00 -11.10 9.99
C SER A 394 -16.58 -9.92 10.74
N ASN A 395 -16.56 -8.70 10.17
CA ASN A 395 -17.23 -7.54 10.73
C ASN A 395 -18.74 -7.58 10.37
N PRO A 396 -19.65 -7.68 11.35
CA PRO A 396 -21.08 -7.80 11.11
C PRO A 396 -21.67 -6.59 10.38
N LEU A 397 -21.06 -5.41 10.51
CA LEU A 397 -21.50 -4.18 9.84
C LEU A 397 -21.27 -4.24 8.33
N THR A 398 -20.06 -4.62 7.92
CA THR A 398 -19.72 -4.73 6.51
C THR A 398 -20.48 -5.88 5.86
N ALA A 399 -20.71 -6.99 6.57
CA ALA A 399 -21.53 -8.08 6.10
C ALA A 399 -22.97 -7.63 5.86
N HIS A 400 -23.58 -6.90 6.81
CA HIS A 400 -24.92 -6.35 6.67
C HIS A 400 -25.06 -5.38 5.49
N LEU A 401 -24.07 -4.49 5.29
CA LEU A 401 -24.07 -3.58 4.14
C LEU A 401 -23.89 -4.33 2.82
N LEU A 402 -23.02 -5.34 2.80
CA LEU A 402 -22.78 -6.13 1.60
C LEU A 402 -24.05 -6.86 1.13
N GLU A 403 -24.92 -7.30 2.04
CA GLU A 403 -26.22 -7.89 1.74
C GLU A 403 -27.18 -6.95 1.00
N GLN A 404 -26.97 -5.64 1.07
CA GLN A 404 -27.79 -4.64 0.38
C GLN A 404 -27.37 -4.42 -1.08
N PHE A 405 -26.20 -4.92 -1.47
CA PHE A 405 -25.72 -4.89 -2.85
C PHE A 405 -26.26 -6.06 -3.66
N GLU A 406 -26.45 -5.81 -4.94
CA GLU A 406 -26.69 -6.89 -5.91
C GLU A 406 -25.35 -7.43 -6.41
N VAL A 407 -25.09 -8.72 -6.22
CA VAL A 407 -23.87 -9.37 -6.72
C VAL A 407 -24.17 -10.02 -8.06
N SER A 408 -23.45 -9.58 -9.11
CA SER A 408 -23.53 -10.14 -10.46
C SER A 408 -22.30 -11.00 -10.74
N GLU A 409 -22.51 -12.29 -10.94
CA GLU A 409 -21.45 -13.24 -11.23
C GLU A 409 -21.12 -13.27 -12.72
N ILE A 410 -19.85 -13.05 -13.06
CA ILE A 410 -19.34 -13.07 -14.44
C ILE A 410 -18.42 -14.28 -14.59
N PRO A 411 -18.82 -15.31 -15.36
CA PRO A 411 -17.97 -16.47 -15.58
C PRO A 411 -16.67 -16.11 -16.29
N VAL A 412 -15.54 -16.46 -15.72
CA VAL A 412 -14.22 -16.30 -16.33
C VAL A 412 -14.03 -17.38 -17.40
N PRO A 413 -13.75 -17.02 -18.65
CA PRO A 413 -13.50 -18.00 -19.70
C PRO A 413 -12.20 -18.77 -19.47
N GLU A 414 -12.04 -19.92 -20.12
CA GLU A 414 -10.88 -20.81 -19.97
C GLU A 414 -9.54 -20.10 -20.10
N ASP A 415 -9.38 -19.26 -21.13
CA ASP A 415 -8.13 -18.50 -21.33
C ASP A 415 -7.89 -17.46 -20.23
N GLY A 416 -8.97 -16.86 -19.70
CA GLY A 416 -8.90 -15.96 -18.54
C GLY A 416 -8.49 -16.69 -17.25
N MET A 417 -9.01 -17.91 -17.03
CA MET A 417 -8.57 -18.74 -15.90
C MET A 417 -7.09 -19.11 -16.00
N MET A 418 -6.62 -19.51 -17.19
CA MET A 418 -5.20 -19.78 -17.40
C MET A 418 -4.32 -18.54 -17.19
N HIS A 419 -4.81 -17.35 -17.59
CA HIS A 419 -4.11 -16.10 -17.32
C HIS A 419 -4.02 -15.82 -15.81
N LEU A 420 -5.09 -15.98 -15.05
CA LEU A 420 -5.09 -15.83 -13.59
C LEU A 420 -4.14 -16.82 -12.91
N ILE A 421 -4.13 -18.08 -13.36
CA ILE A 421 -3.17 -19.10 -12.89
C ILE A 421 -1.74 -18.64 -13.17
N ALA A 422 -1.47 -18.16 -14.38
CA ALA A 422 -0.14 -17.71 -14.78
C ALA A 422 0.34 -16.49 -13.96
N LYS A 423 -0.58 -15.63 -13.55
CA LYS A 423 -0.28 -14.43 -12.79
C LYS A 423 -0.07 -14.71 -11.29
N ASN A 424 -0.84 -15.61 -10.70
CA ASN A 424 -0.92 -15.75 -9.24
C ASN A 424 -0.37 -17.08 -8.71
N LEU A 425 -0.26 -18.10 -9.56
CA LEU A 425 0.21 -19.45 -9.23
C LEU A 425 1.42 -19.86 -10.11
#